data_5c763530e48a1022559c01802f022bf7
#
_entry.id   5c763530e48a1022559c01802f022bf7
#
_cell.length_a   1.000
_cell.length_b   1.000
_cell.length_c   1.000
_cell.angle_alpha   90.00
_cell.angle_beta   90.00
_cell.angle_gamma   90.00
#
_symmetry.space_group_name_H-M   'P 1'
#
loop_
_entity.id
_entity.type
_entity.pdbx_description
1 polymer ?
#
loop_
_entity_poly.entity_id
_entity_poly.type
_entity_poly.pdbx_seq_one_letter_code
_entity_poly.pdbx_strand_id
1 'polypeptide(L)'
;LIELVGRIVDADVKKFQRRIDQIYKKKHQQIIVDLSRATFMDSHGLGTIVYYHTLMQKEKRELVILNANPDKSSYLCRLFELTNLDKVLKIVDHL
;
A
#
# COMPACT_ATOMS: atom_id res chain seq x y z
N LEU A 1 4.51 -3.04 -10.15
CA LEU A 1 5.11 -2.76 -8.85
C LEU A 1 5.26 -1.26 -8.64
N ILE A 2 4.78 -0.77 -7.53
CA ILE A 2 4.97 0.62 -7.09
C ILE A 2 5.81 0.58 -5.83
N GLU A 3 7.01 1.17 -5.88
CA GLU A 3 7.87 1.27 -4.70
C GLU A 3 7.75 2.67 -4.08
N LEU A 4 7.48 2.73 -2.78
CA LEU A 4 7.44 3.96 -2.01
C LEU A 4 8.60 3.97 -1.02
N VAL A 5 9.36 5.07 -0.98
CA VAL A 5 10.57 5.18 -0.18
C VAL A 5 10.48 6.41 0.73
N GLY A 6 10.85 6.25 1.99
CA GLY A 6 10.89 7.33 2.96
C GLY A 6 9.53 7.75 3.48
N ARG A 7 9.36 9.03 3.75
CA ARG A 7 8.10 9.59 4.28
C ARG A 7 7.15 9.86 3.13
N ILE A 8 5.96 9.29 3.20
CA ILE A 8 4.93 9.42 2.14
C ILE A 8 3.86 10.38 2.65
N VAL A 9 4.04 11.66 2.37
CA VAL A 9 3.16 12.76 2.82
C VAL A 9 2.97 13.78 1.70
N ASP A 10 1.88 14.53 1.75
CA ASP A 10 1.62 15.70 0.87
C ASP A 10 1.80 15.38 -0.62
N ALA A 11 2.80 15.98 -1.27
CA ALA A 11 3.06 15.80 -2.70
C ALA A 11 3.38 14.36 -3.06
N ASP A 12 4.02 13.62 -2.15
CA ASP A 12 4.32 12.20 -2.36
C ASP A 12 3.04 11.37 -2.44
N VAL A 13 2.06 11.70 -1.59
CA VAL A 13 0.75 11.03 -1.63
C VAL A 13 0.07 11.29 -2.96
N LYS A 14 0.10 12.52 -3.45
CA LYS A 14 -0.50 12.87 -4.75
C LYS A 14 0.16 12.12 -5.90
N LYS A 15 1.48 11.99 -5.87
CA LYS A 15 2.21 11.20 -6.88
C LYS A 15 1.82 9.74 -6.82
N PHE A 16 1.71 9.19 -5.62
CA PHE A 16 1.28 7.81 -5.40
C PHE A 16 -0.15 7.60 -5.94
N GLN A 17 -1.06 8.51 -5.63
CA GLN A 17 -2.44 8.43 -6.10
C GLN A 17 -2.52 8.41 -7.62
N ARG A 18 -1.76 9.27 -8.29
CA ARG A 18 -1.73 9.30 -9.76
C ARG A 18 -1.14 8.01 -10.32
N ARG A 19 -0.08 7.52 -9.70
CA ARG A 19 0.60 6.31 -10.17
C ARG A 19 -0.28 5.08 -10.04
N ILE A 20 -0.90 4.89 -8.89
CA ILE A 20 -1.75 3.73 -8.66
C ILE A 20 -2.99 3.77 -9.54
N ASP A 21 -3.54 4.97 -9.78
CA ASP A 21 -4.70 5.13 -10.66
C ASP A 21 -4.36 4.74 -12.10
N GLN A 22 -3.21 5.17 -12.60
CA GLN A 22 -2.75 4.80 -13.94
C GLN A 22 -2.63 3.29 -14.08
N ILE A 23 -2.05 2.62 -13.09
CA ILE A 23 -1.87 1.17 -13.13
C ILE A 23 -3.22 0.46 -12.98
N TYR A 24 -4.08 0.98 -12.11
CA TYR A 24 -5.43 0.43 -11.92
C TYR A 24 -6.22 0.42 -13.22
N LYS A 25 -6.16 1.51 -13.98
CA LYS A 25 -6.89 1.66 -15.25
C LYS A 25 -6.40 0.71 -16.34
N LYS A 26 -5.19 0.20 -16.22
CA LYS A 26 -4.65 -0.78 -17.18
C LYS A 26 -5.22 -2.19 -16.98
N LYS A 27 -6.08 -2.36 -15.97
CA LYS A 27 -6.79 -3.62 -15.72
C LYS A 27 -5.89 -4.83 -15.43
N HIS A 28 -4.73 -4.59 -14.83
CA HIS A 28 -3.89 -5.69 -14.36
C HIS A 28 -4.62 -6.46 -13.26
N GLN A 29 -4.42 -7.77 -13.23
CA GLN A 29 -5.03 -8.63 -12.22
C GLN A 29 -4.51 -8.34 -10.83
N GLN A 30 -3.27 -7.88 -10.72
CA GLN A 30 -2.62 -7.63 -9.44
C GLN A 30 -1.81 -6.33 -9.48
N ILE A 31 -1.90 -5.56 -8.41
CA ILE A 31 -1.04 -4.40 -8.18
C ILE A 31 -0.25 -4.68 -6.91
N ILE A 32 1.06 -4.48 -6.96
CA ILE A 32 1.94 -4.65 -5.80
C ILE A 32 2.45 -3.28 -5.37
N VAL A 33 2.21 -2.92 -4.13
CA VAL A 33 2.74 -1.70 -3.52
C VAL A 33 3.82 -2.10 -2.53
N ASP A 34 5.06 -1.73 -2.81
CA ASP A 34 6.21 -2.07 -1.98
C ASP A 34 6.46 -0.96 -0.96
N LEU A 35 6.23 -1.26 0.30
CA LEU A 35 6.44 -0.36 1.43
C LEU A 35 7.67 -0.73 2.26
N SER A 36 8.52 -1.62 1.76
CA SER A 36 9.68 -2.12 2.53
C SER A 36 10.62 -1.00 2.98
N ARG A 37 10.71 0.07 2.20
CA ARG A 37 11.60 1.21 2.48
C ARG A 37 10.84 2.47 2.88
N ALA A 38 9.52 2.39 3.03
CA ALA A 38 8.72 3.50 3.52
C ALA A 38 8.84 3.59 5.04
N THR A 39 9.04 4.79 5.56
CA THR A 39 9.23 5.01 7.01
C THR A 39 8.01 5.64 7.67
N PHE A 40 7.16 6.28 6.89
CA PHE A 40 5.96 6.96 7.40
C PHE A 40 4.95 7.12 6.27
N MET A 41 3.67 7.07 6.61
CA MET A 41 2.61 7.35 5.67
C MET A 41 1.48 8.06 6.41
N ASP A 42 0.95 9.14 5.84
CA ASP A 42 -0.18 9.84 6.44
C ASP A 42 -1.51 9.13 6.12
N SER A 43 -2.59 9.65 6.71
CA SER A 43 -3.92 9.05 6.53
C SER A 43 -4.41 9.09 5.09
N HIS A 44 -3.98 10.06 4.29
CA HIS A 44 -4.37 10.12 2.88
C HIS A 44 -3.70 9.01 2.07
N GLY A 45 -2.42 8.74 2.34
CA GLY A 45 -1.72 7.63 1.70
C GLY A 45 -2.34 6.29 2.08
N LEU A 46 -2.62 6.11 3.36
CA LEU A 46 -3.25 4.89 3.85
C LEU A 46 -4.65 4.71 3.25
N GLY A 47 -5.43 5.79 3.22
CA GLY A 47 -6.76 5.79 2.62
C GLY A 47 -6.74 5.44 1.14
N THR A 48 -5.71 5.88 0.42
CA THR A 48 -5.54 5.53 -0.99
C THR A 48 -5.37 4.01 -1.17
N ILE A 49 -4.54 3.40 -0.33
CA ILE A 49 -4.34 1.94 -0.36
C ILE A 49 -5.66 1.22 -0.11
N VAL A 50 -6.39 1.61 0.92
CA VAL A 50 -7.67 0.97 1.28
C VAL A 50 -8.69 1.14 0.15
N TYR A 51 -8.74 2.33 -0.45
CA TYR A 51 -9.66 2.63 -1.55
C TYR A 51 -9.44 1.69 -2.73
N TYR A 52 -8.20 1.57 -3.21
CA TYR A 52 -7.91 0.70 -4.35
C TYR A 52 -7.98 -0.78 -4.00
N HIS A 53 -7.65 -1.15 -2.77
CA HIS A 53 -7.88 -2.51 -2.29
C HIS A 53 -9.36 -2.89 -2.45
N THR A 54 -10.24 -2.01 -1.97
CA THR A 54 -11.69 -2.25 -2.01
C THR A 54 -12.21 -2.34 -3.45
N LEU A 55 -11.78 -1.41 -4.33
CA LEU A 55 -12.19 -1.44 -5.73
C LEU A 55 -11.74 -2.72 -6.42
N MET A 56 -10.48 -3.10 -6.23
CA MET A 56 -9.94 -4.28 -6.88
C MET A 56 -10.58 -5.56 -6.37
N GLN A 57 -10.88 -5.61 -5.08
CA GLN A 57 -11.55 -6.76 -4.50
C GLN A 57 -12.94 -6.97 -5.12
N LYS A 58 -13.69 -5.89 -5.33
CA LYS A 58 -15.00 -5.96 -6.00
C LYS A 58 -14.90 -6.47 -7.43
N GLU A 59 -13.78 -6.21 -8.09
CA GLU A 59 -13.53 -6.63 -9.46
C GLU A 59 -12.81 -7.98 -9.53
N LYS A 60 -12.66 -8.66 -8.40
CA LYS A 60 -11.91 -9.93 -8.28
C LYS A 60 -10.47 -9.80 -8.74
N ARG A 61 -9.88 -8.64 -8.47
CA ARG A 61 -8.48 -8.32 -8.69
C ARG A 61 -7.82 -8.14 -7.32
N GLU A 62 -6.50 -8.09 -7.27
CA GLU A 62 -5.77 -8.11 -6.01
C GLU A 62 -4.77 -6.97 -5.88
N LEU A 63 -4.83 -6.28 -4.75
CA LEU A 63 -3.78 -5.33 -4.35
C LEU A 63 -2.98 -5.98 -3.22
N VAL A 64 -1.67 -6.09 -3.41
CA VAL A 64 -0.75 -6.71 -2.45
C VAL A 64 0.19 -5.66 -1.90
N ILE A 65 0.35 -5.65 -0.59
CA ILE A 65 1.35 -4.82 0.08
C ILE A 65 2.58 -5.69 0.35
N LEU A 66 3.71 -5.30 -0.20
CA LEU A 66 4.99 -5.95 0.09
C LEU A 66 5.69 -5.16 1.18
N ASN A 67 6.02 -5.81 2.29
CA ASN A 67 6.80 -5.21 3.36
C ASN A 67 7.88 -6.20 3.81
N ALA A 68 9.04 -6.11 3.17
CA ALA A 68 10.19 -6.97 3.47
C ALA A 68 11.06 -6.42 4.59
N ASN A 69 10.68 -5.30 5.22
CA ASN A 69 11.41 -4.75 6.34
C ASN A 69 11.43 -5.75 7.51
N PRO A 70 12.62 -6.20 7.96
CA PRO A 70 12.69 -7.18 9.05
C PRO A 70 12.31 -6.61 10.42
N ASP A 71 12.27 -5.28 10.56
CA ASP A 71 11.91 -4.63 11.82
C ASP A 71 10.39 -4.61 11.97
N LYS A 72 9.85 -5.58 12.71
CA LYS A 72 8.42 -5.67 12.97
C LYS A 72 7.92 -4.61 13.96
N SER A 73 8.82 -3.85 14.58
CA SER A 73 8.44 -2.72 15.42
C SER A 73 8.41 -1.40 14.64
N SER A 74 8.62 -1.44 13.33
CA SER A 74 8.58 -0.23 12.49
C SER A 74 7.22 0.44 12.59
N TYR A 75 7.22 1.75 12.29
CA TYR A 75 5.99 2.56 12.34
C TYR A 75 4.86 1.95 11.50
N LEU A 76 5.18 1.54 10.27
CA LEU A 76 4.15 1.01 9.37
C LEU A 76 3.58 -0.32 9.86
N CYS A 77 4.43 -1.22 10.35
CA CYS A 77 3.94 -2.48 10.92
C CYS A 77 2.98 -2.23 12.07
N ARG A 78 3.35 -1.33 12.98
CA ARG A 78 2.51 -0.99 14.12
C ARG A 78 1.23 -0.29 13.69
N LEU A 79 1.30 0.58 12.69
CA LEU A 79 0.14 1.27 12.15
C LEU A 79 -0.88 0.27 11.60
N PHE A 80 -0.43 -0.70 10.80
CA PHE A 80 -1.31 -1.72 10.25
C PHE A 80 -1.94 -2.58 11.34
N GLU A 81 -1.18 -2.93 12.37
CA GLU A 81 -1.71 -3.70 13.51
C GLU A 81 -2.75 -2.90 14.28
N LEU A 82 -2.45 -1.65 14.63
CA LEU A 82 -3.35 -0.81 15.43
C LEU A 82 -4.64 -0.48 14.71
N THR A 83 -4.61 -0.36 13.40
CA THR A 83 -5.80 -0.09 12.59
C THR A 83 -6.51 -1.36 12.14
N ASN A 84 -5.99 -2.52 12.48
CA ASN A 84 -6.47 -3.84 12.02
C ASN A 84 -6.46 -4.00 10.50
N LEU A 85 -5.73 -3.15 9.79
CA LEU A 85 -5.61 -3.26 8.33
C LEU A 85 -4.78 -4.48 7.93
N ASP A 86 -3.93 -4.97 8.82
CA ASP A 86 -3.21 -6.23 8.61
C ASP A 86 -4.15 -7.43 8.40
N LYS A 87 -5.39 -7.32 8.89
CA LYS A 87 -6.43 -8.36 8.72
C LYS A 87 -7.26 -8.16 7.47
N VAL A 88 -7.24 -6.95 6.91
CA VAL A 88 -8.05 -6.58 5.74
C VAL A 88 -7.21 -6.62 4.47
N LEU A 89 -6.00 -6.06 4.51
CA LEU A 89 -5.10 -5.99 3.37
C LEU A 89 -4.27 -7.27 3.26
N LYS A 90 -3.92 -7.62 2.03
CA LYS A 90 -2.96 -8.70 1.81
C LYS A 90 -1.57 -8.13 1.93
N ILE A 91 -0.89 -8.45 3.01
CA ILE A 91 0.46 -7.97 3.32
C ILE A 91 1.40 -9.18 3.33
N VAL A 92 2.46 -9.11 2.53
CA VAL A 92 3.44 -10.19 2.42
C VAL A 92 4.84 -9.62 2.67
N ASP A 93 5.77 -10.47 3.10
CA ASP A 93 7.16 -10.08 3.35
C ASP A 93 8.08 -10.48 2.20
N HIS A 94 7.58 -11.23 1.24
CA HIS A 94 8.31 -11.58 0.01
C HIS A 94 7.31 -11.96 -1.08
N LEU A 95 7.75 -11.88 -2.28
CA LEU A 95 6.94 -12.27 -3.45
C LEU A 95 7.19 -13.71 -3.87
#